data_c67d0ab6c6266becf1b3c03ef21d1874
#
_entry.id   c67d0ab6c6266becf1b3c03ef21d1874
#
_cell.length_a   1.000
_cell.length_b   1.000
_cell.length_c   1.000
_cell.angle_alpha   90.00
_cell.angle_beta   90.00
_cell.angle_gamma   90.00
#
_symmetry.space_group_name_H-M   'P 1'
#
loop_
_entity.id
_entity.type
_entity.pdbx_description
1 polymer ?
#
loop_
_entity_poly.entity_id
_entity_poly.type
_entity_poly.pdbx_seq_one_letter_code
_entity_poly.pdbx_strand_id
1 'polypeptide(L)'
;MIAQCGVDSVSIVAILLTMRNWKFFLALIWTLPMVAQQGFVHNEGQWKESFSFKIQIGPNSLFLTPDSLVVAVLDPADFHSEHIGEHHHYSDTLHYHHFSMVFKSSQTMHWMGEEPYDVPLSYFVGKQDFWRSGVQSFHKVRARNVYPGIDLVVYEAAGGFKFDWELAAGADPDQISIAYHGLEGWQVKGKELVLQTRFGPLVEEMPYALQKEHTVRARYKETNGYLGYDLGRFRRDEPLTIDPIYIFS
;
A
#
# COMPACT_ATOMS: atom_id res chain seq x y z
N MET A 1 8.05 11.87 14.85
CA MET A 1 8.06 11.15 16.14
C MET A 1 6.74 10.37 16.22
N ILE A 2 6.77 9.10 15.86
CA ILE A 2 5.58 8.23 15.90
C ILE A 2 5.52 7.71 17.34
N ALA A 3 4.56 8.20 18.12
CA ALA A 3 4.28 7.64 19.42
C ALA A 3 3.48 6.34 19.20
N GLN A 4 4.14 5.22 19.39
CA GLN A 4 3.49 3.93 19.56
C GLN A 4 2.63 4.00 20.81
N CYS A 5 1.31 3.93 20.65
CA CYS A 5 0.42 3.72 21.79
C CYS A 5 0.68 2.31 22.31
N GLY A 6 1.26 2.24 23.53
CA GLY A 6 1.54 0.97 24.19
C GLY A 6 0.25 0.21 24.41
N VAL A 7 0.21 -1.01 23.93
CA VAL A 7 -0.73 -2.03 24.41
C VAL A 7 -0.25 -2.38 25.80
N ASP A 8 -1.11 -2.20 26.79
CA ASP A 8 -0.82 -2.53 28.18
C ASP A 8 -0.23 -3.94 28.29
N SER A 9 0.97 -3.98 28.85
CA SER A 9 1.66 -5.22 29.17
C SER A 9 0.79 -6.02 30.14
N VAL A 10 0.17 -7.08 29.65
CA VAL A 10 -0.41 -8.10 30.51
C VAL A 10 0.74 -8.70 31.30
N SER A 11 0.82 -8.34 32.57
CA SER A 11 1.75 -8.91 33.52
C SER A 11 1.46 -10.39 33.66
N ILE A 12 2.28 -11.23 33.07
CA ILE A 12 2.28 -12.66 33.32
C ILE A 12 2.90 -12.86 34.71
N VAL A 13 2.05 -13.03 35.70
CA VAL A 13 2.46 -13.48 37.02
C VAL A 13 2.97 -14.90 36.89
N ALA A 14 4.29 -15.06 37.04
CA ALA A 14 4.93 -16.35 37.13
C ALA A 14 4.51 -17.03 38.46
N ILE A 15 3.60 -17.99 38.37
CA ILE A 15 3.33 -18.90 39.48
C ILE A 15 4.44 -19.94 39.53
N LEU A 16 5.39 -19.76 40.46
CA LEU A 16 6.39 -20.78 40.82
C LEU A 16 5.68 -21.88 41.62
N LEU A 17 5.25 -22.94 40.94
CA LEU A 17 4.92 -24.20 41.54
C LEU A 17 6.14 -25.09 41.59
N THR A 18 6.68 -25.30 42.77
CA THR A 18 7.73 -26.28 43.06
C THR A 18 7.18 -27.68 42.84
N MET A 19 7.47 -28.28 41.70
CA MET A 19 7.31 -29.71 41.48
C MET A 19 8.63 -30.40 41.24
N ARG A 20 9.01 -31.26 42.18
CA ARG A 20 10.13 -32.17 42.18
C ARG A 20 9.82 -33.37 41.28
N ASN A 21 9.97 -33.19 39.95
CA ASN A 21 10.28 -34.22 38.96
C ASN A 21 10.56 -33.55 37.61
N TRP A 22 11.83 -33.38 37.33
CA TRP A 22 12.34 -32.78 36.08
C TRP A 22 12.35 -33.85 35.00
N LYS A 23 11.36 -33.81 34.12
CA LYS A 23 11.52 -34.32 32.74
C LYS A 23 10.78 -33.37 31.80
N PHE A 24 11.59 -32.56 31.12
CA PHE A 24 11.41 -31.92 29.82
C PHE A 24 9.98 -31.58 29.37
N PHE A 25 9.57 -30.34 29.61
CA PHE A 25 8.73 -29.62 28.67
C PHE A 25 9.38 -28.27 28.34
N LEU A 26 10.22 -28.25 27.30
CA LEU A 26 10.59 -27.04 26.60
C LEU A 26 9.33 -26.60 25.84
N ALA A 27 8.50 -25.77 26.49
CA ALA A 27 7.48 -24.99 25.80
C ALA A 27 8.23 -23.95 24.95
N LEU A 28 8.44 -24.28 23.69
CA LEU A 28 8.92 -23.36 22.68
C LEU A 28 7.81 -22.31 22.47
N ILE A 29 7.84 -21.23 23.25
CA ILE A 29 6.99 -20.07 22.99
C ILE A 29 7.52 -19.45 21.70
N TRP A 30 6.89 -19.80 20.60
CA TRP A 30 7.05 -19.09 19.34
C TRP A 30 6.43 -17.70 19.54
N THR A 31 7.26 -16.74 19.93
CA THR A 31 6.90 -15.33 19.79
C THR A 31 6.93 -15.03 18.31
N LEU A 32 5.79 -15.21 17.66
CA LEU A 32 5.58 -14.64 16.32
C LEU A 32 5.75 -13.13 16.48
N PRO A 33 6.60 -12.47 15.69
CA PRO A 33 6.60 -11.02 15.66
C PRO A 33 5.21 -10.59 15.19
N MET A 34 4.44 -10.03 16.10
CA MET A 34 3.15 -9.43 15.79
C MET A 34 3.48 -8.11 15.10
N VAL A 35 3.71 -8.17 13.78
CA VAL A 35 3.74 -6.96 12.96
C VAL A 35 2.31 -6.47 12.98
N ALA A 36 2.06 -5.37 13.66
CA ALA A 36 0.77 -4.71 13.64
C ALA A 36 0.57 -4.13 12.24
N GLN A 37 -0.04 -4.91 11.37
CA GLN A 37 -0.44 -4.49 10.04
C GLN A 37 -1.63 -3.55 10.24
N GLN A 38 -1.47 -2.29 9.83
CA GLN A 38 -2.47 -1.26 10.13
C GLN A 38 -3.52 -1.08 9.03
N GLY A 39 -3.36 -1.72 7.88
CA GLY A 39 -4.26 -1.57 6.74
C GLY A 39 -4.32 -0.15 6.18
N PHE A 40 -5.34 0.08 5.38
CA PHE A 40 -5.70 1.41 4.87
C PHE A 40 -6.46 2.18 5.95
N VAL A 41 -5.79 3.12 6.57
CA VAL A 41 -6.37 3.94 7.64
C VAL A 41 -7.12 5.12 7.04
N HIS A 42 -8.39 5.27 7.39
CA HIS A 42 -9.21 6.39 6.98
C HIS A 42 -8.73 7.69 7.63
N ASN A 43 -8.66 8.78 6.86
CA ASN A 43 -8.38 10.12 7.38
C ASN A 43 -9.68 10.75 7.89
N GLU A 44 -9.89 10.70 9.19
CA GLU A 44 -11.03 11.30 9.88
C GLU A 44 -10.67 12.69 10.50
N GLY A 45 -9.57 13.30 10.02
CA GLY A 45 -9.05 14.57 10.47
C GLY A 45 -7.91 14.46 11.50
N GLN A 46 -7.33 13.26 11.68
CA GLN A 46 -6.08 13.07 12.42
C GLN A 46 -4.87 13.60 11.64
N TRP A 47 -4.98 13.76 10.35
CA TRP A 47 -4.00 14.40 9.47
C TRP A 47 -4.61 15.59 8.73
N LYS A 48 -3.82 16.64 8.51
CA LYS A 48 -4.24 17.89 7.83
C LYS A 48 -4.30 17.74 6.32
N GLU A 49 -3.51 16.82 5.79
CA GLU A 49 -3.32 16.63 4.37
C GLU A 49 -4.59 16.07 3.72
N SER A 50 -4.85 16.51 2.49
CA SER A 50 -6.07 16.16 1.75
C SER A 50 -5.99 14.81 1.07
N PHE A 51 -5.91 13.73 1.85
CA PHE A 51 -6.05 12.36 1.35
C PHE A 51 -7.17 11.64 2.11
N SER A 52 -7.77 10.64 1.49
CA SER A 52 -8.86 9.86 2.09
C SER A 52 -8.33 8.70 2.93
N PHE A 53 -7.32 7.99 2.44
CA PHE A 53 -6.73 6.83 3.11
C PHE A 53 -5.21 6.87 3.03
N LYS A 54 -4.58 6.28 4.04
CA LYS A 54 -3.14 6.03 4.08
C LYS A 54 -2.88 4.59 4.47
N ILE A 55 -1.89 3.95 3.83
CA ILE A 55 -1.28 2.71 4.31
C ILE A 55 0.22 2.92 4.52
N GLN A 56 0.75 2.34 5.60
CA GLN A 56 2.18 2.29 5.88
C GLN A 56 2.71 0.92 5.46
N ILE A 57 3.76 0.90 4.64
CA ILE A 57 4.37 -0.31 4.09
C ILE A 57 5.84 -0.30 4.45
N GLY A 58 6.19 -0.94 5.56
CA GLY A 58 7.53 -0.79 6.11
C GLY A 58 7.85 0.70 6.33
N PRO A 59 8.93 1.22 5.73
CA PRO A 59 9.29 2.64 5.82
C PRO A 59 8.52 3.54 4.84
N ASN A 60 7.89 2.95 3.83
CA ASN A 60 7.21 3.65 2.76
C ASN A 60 5.74 3.91 3.10
N SER A 61 5.12 4.83 2.40
CA SER A 61 3.70 5.13 2.56
C SER A 61 3.00 5.30 1.23
N LEU A 62 1.74 4.88 1.17
CA LEU A 62 0.82 5.20 0.08
C LEU A 62 -0.32 6.06 0.64
N PHE A 63 -0.65 7.12 -0.09
CA PHE A 63 -1.77 7.99 0.19
C PHE A 63 -2.75 7.97 -0.98
N LEU A 64 -4.03 7.81 -0.68
CA LEU A 64 -5.10 7.82 -1.68
C LEU A 64 -5.79 9.17 -1.65
N THR A 65 -5.67 9.92 -2.73
CA THR A 65 -6.26 11.24 -2.89
C THR A 65 -7.47 11.20 -3.85
N PRO A 66 -8.24 12.28 -3.99
CA PRO A 66 -9.35 12.31 -4.93
C PRO A 66 -8.97 12.20 -6.41
N ASP A 67 -7.70 12.34 -6.78
CA ASP A 67 -7.22 12.39 -8.17
C ASP A 67 -5.97 11.53 -8.44
N SER A 68 -5.36 10.98 -7.40
CA SER A 68 -4.07 10.28 -7.54
C SER A 68 -3.80 9.27 -6.43
N LEU A 69 -2.85 8.38 -6.69
CA LEU A 69 -2.14 7.60 -5.70
C LEU A 69 -0.78 8.26 -5.47
N VAL A 70 -0.47 8.66 -4.25
CA VAL A 70 0.81 9.30 -3.91
C VAL A 70 1.65 8.35 -3.08
N VAL A 71 2.84 8.06 -3.56
CA VAL A 71 3.80 7.16 -2.93
C VAL A 71 4.93 7.97 -2.31
N ALA A 72 5.25 7.68 -1.06
CA ALA A 72 6.42 8.22 -0.36
C ALA A 72 7.41 7.08 -0.10
N VAL A 73 8.58 7.16 -0.72
CA VAL A 73 9.68 6.20 -0.54
C VAL A 73 10.70 6.84 0.38
N LEU A 74 11.05 6.16 1.47
CA LEU A 74 12.09 6.62 2.38
C LEU A 74 13.47 6.25 1.82
N ASP A 75 14.46 7.10 2.07
CA ASP A 75 15.85 6.80 1.71
C ASP A 75 16.34 5.58 2.51
N PRO A 76 16.74 4.48 1.86
CA PRO A 76 17.30 3.34 2.55
C PRO A 76 18.55 3.67 3.37
N ALA A 77 19.30 4.71 3.02
CA ALA A 77 20.48 5.15 3.75
C ALA A 77 20.15 5.66 5.16
N ASP A 78 18.91 6.17 5.38
CA ASP A 78 18.48 6.64 6.70
C ASP A 78 18.27 5.49 7.70
N PHE A 79 18.24 4.21 7.24
CA PHE A 79 18.14 3.03 8.09
C PHE A 79 19.49 2.36 8.41
N HIS A 80 20.55 2.69 7.68
CA HIS A 80 21.81 1.95 7.78
C HIS A 80 22.76 2.47 8.88
N SER A 81 22.27 3.19 9.87
CA SER A 81 23.09 3.64 11.02
C SER A 81 23.29 2.59 12.13
N GLU A 82 23.09 1.31 11.85
CA GLU A 82 23.44 0.25 12.80
C GLU A 82 24.85 -0.29 12.55
N HIS A 83 25.86 0.30 13.16
CA HIS A 83 27.08 -0.43 13.50
C HIS A 83 27.63 0.00 14.86
N ILE A 84 27.46 -0.91 15.82
CA ILE A 84 28.37 -1.34 16.89
C ILE A 84 29.46 -0.33 17.25
N GLY A 85 29.26 0.46 18.30
CA GLY A 85 30.34 0.86 19.19
C GLY A 85 30.82 2.30 19.22
N GLU A 86 30.18 3.25 18.52
CA GLU A 86 30.52 4.67 18.70
C GLU A 86 29.23 5.52 18.77
N HIS A 87 29.28 6.63 19.52
CA HIS A 87 28.20 7.55 19.75
C HIS A 87 27.62 8.04 18.42
N HIS A 88 26.49 7.45 17.97
CA HIS A 88 25.86 7.77 16.72
C HIS A 88 25.03 9.05 16.86
N HIS A 89 25.39 10.07 16.11
CA HIS A 89 24.48 11.14 15.76
C HIS A 89 23.44 10.56 14.79
N TYR A 90 22.27 10.21 15.29
CA TYR A 90 21.11 9.97 14.43
C TYR A 90 20.85 11.26 13.65
N SER A 91 20.76 11.17 12.35
CA SER A 91 20.21 12.26 11.58
C SER A 91 18.76 12.45 12.04
N ASP A 92 18.45 13.61 12.64
CA ASP A 92 17.08 13.94 13.03
C ASP A 92 16.17 14.16 11.80
N THR A 93 16.70 13.95 10.59
CA THR A 93 16.04 14.24 9.33
C THR A 93 15.90 12.95 8.51
N LEU A 94 14.68 12.60 8.17
CA LEU A 94 14.36 11.51 7.23
C LEU A 94 14.15 12.09 5.83
N HIS A 95 14.74 11.46 4.82
CA HIS A 95 14.63 11.88 3.44
C HIS A 95 13.63 11.01 2.70
N TYR A 96 12.67 11.64 2.05
CA TYR A 96 11.66 10.97 1.26
C TYR A 96 11.71 11.41 -0.20
N HIS A 97 11.47 10.47 -1.09
CA HIS A 97 11.12 10.74 -2.48
C HIS A 97 9.62 10.50 -2.67
N HIS A 98 8.91 11.50 -3.18
CA HIS A 98 7.47 11.40 -3.44
C HIS A 98 7.22 11.35 -4.94
N PHE A 99 6.39 10.44 -5.36
CA PHE A 99 5.84 10.44 -6.72
C PHE A 99 4.35 10.12 -6.70
N SER A 100 3.65 10.49 -7.76
CA SER A 100 2.22 10.24 -7.90
C SER A 100 1.87 9.57 -9.21
N MET A 101 0.86 8.70 -9.15
CA MET A 101 0.14 8.15 -10.28
C MET A 101 -1.16 8.93 -10.45
N VAL A 102 -1.26 9.74 -11.49
CA VAL A 102 -2.44 10.54 -11.82
C VAL A 102 -3.19 9.90 -12.97
N PHE A 103 -4.48 9.73 -12.81
CA PHE A 103 -5.33 9.08 -13.81
C PHE A 103 -5.93 10.13 -14.74
N LYS A 104 -5.46 10.17 -15.99
CA LYS A 104 -5.87 11.17 -16.96
C LYS A 104 -7.34 11.04 -17.34
N SER A 105 -8.07 12.14 -17.27
CA SER A 105 -9.50 12.20 -17.61
C SER A 105 -10.38 11.28 -16.74
N SER A 106 -9.89 10.86 -15.58
CA SER A 106 -10.69 10.15 -14.60
C SER A 106 -11.75 11.06 -13.97
N GLN A 107 -12.76 10.46 -13.38
CA GLN A 107 -13.64 11.15 -12.46
C GLN A 107 -12.93 11.34 -11.11
N THR A 108 -13.42 12.27 -10.29
CA THR A 108 -12.97 12.42 -8.91
C THR A 108 -13.19 11.12 -8.16
N MET A 109 -12.14 10.58 -7.57
CA MET A 109 -12.19 9.31 -6.84
C MET A 109 -12.78 9.52 -5.44
N HIS A 110 -13.89 8.86 -5.20
CA HIS A 110 -14.50 8.73 -3.88
C HIS A 110 -14.13 7.36 -3.31
N TRP A 111 -13.14 7.34 -2.44
CA TRP A 111 -12.64 6.12 -1.86
C TRP A 111 -13.55 5.58 -0.77
N MET A 112 -13.77 4.27 -0.76
CA MET A 112 -14.54 3.54 0.24
C MET A 112 -13.72 2.37 0.77
N GLY A 113 -13.67 2.22 2.10
CA GLY A 113 -13.04 1.06 2.74
C GLY A 113 -13.91 -0.18 2.58
N GLU A 114 -13.27 -1.31 2.31
CA GLU A 114 -13.87 -2.64 2.26
C GLU A 114 -13.09 -3.57 3.19
N GLU A 115 -13.76 -4.56 3.77
CA GLU A 115 -13.14 -5.53 4.69
C GLU A 115 -12.45 -4.84 5.89
N PRO A 116 -13.23 -4.22 6.81
CA PRO A 116 -12.68 -3.51 7.95
C PRO A 116 -11.94 -4.46 8.90
N TYR A 117 -10.88 -3.95 9.54
CA TYR A 117 -10.29 -4.60 10.70
C TYR A 117 -11.22 -4.53 11.91
N ASP A 118 -11.20 -5.56 12.76
CA ASP A 118 -12.06 -5.64 13.94
C ASP A 118 -11.73 -4.58 15.00
N VAL A 119 -10.47 -4.14 15.06
CA VAL A 119 -9.98 -3.23 16.10
C VAL A 119 -9.73 -1.85 15.51
N PRO A 120 -10.50 -0.83 15.93
CA PRO A 120 -10.26 0.54 15.51
C PRO A 120 -9.01 1.12 16.16
N LEU A 121 -8.41 2.10 15.50
CA LEU A 121 -7.18 2.77 15.91
C LEU A 121 -7.48 4.07 16.67
N SER A 122 -6.49 4.53 17.45
CA SER A 122 -6.56 5.83 18.12
C SER A 122 -5.29 6.63 17.87
N TYR A 123 -5.46 7.90 17.54
CA TYR A 123 -4.39 8.84 17.22
C TYR A 123 -4.42 10.00 18.20
N PHE A 124 -3.46 10.06 19.12
CA PHE A 124 -3.29 11.14 20.12
C PHE A 124 -1.93 11.79 19.95
N VAL A 125 -1.62 12.24 18.72
CA VAL A 125 -0.31 12.81 18.35
C VAL A 125 -0.48 14.28 17.99
N GLY A 126 0.46 15.11 18.40
CA GLY A 126 0.48 16.54 18.09
C GLY A 126 -0.59 17.32 18.86
N LYS A 127 -1.25 18.31 18.16
CA LYS A 127 -2.27 19.15 18.77
C LYS A 127 -3.57 18.37 18.99
N GLN A 128 -4.27 18.68 20.08
CA GLN A 128 -5.51 18.03 20.47
C GLN A 128 -6.61 18.07 19.39
N ASP A 129 -6.63 19.11 18.57
CA ASP A 129 -7.59 19.26 17.45
C ASP A 129 -7.52 18.10 16.44
N PHE A 130 -6.38 17.41 16.36
CA PHE A 130 -6.14 16.26 15.47
C PHE A 130 -6.28 14.92 16.20
N TRP A 131 -6.62 14.90 17.47
CA TRP A 131 -6.82 13.67 18.19
C TRP A 131 -8.10 12.98 17.72
N ARG A 132 -7.98 11.72 17.38
CA ARG A 132 -9.11 10.88 16.96
C ARG A 132 -9.02 9.51 17.63
N SER A 133 -10.17 8.98 18.01
CA SER A 133 -10.33 7.61 18.51
C SER A 133 -11.41 6.90 17.71
N GLY A 134 -11.30 5.59 17.58
CA GLY A 134 -12.26 4.81 16.82
C GLY A 134 -12.05 4.87 15.29
N VAL A 135 -10.87 5.33 14.86
CA VAL A 135 -10.53 5.43 13.43
C VAL A 135 -10.48 4.05 12.81
N GLN A 136 -11.30 3.83 11.78
CA GLN A 136 -11.38 2.56 11.11
C GLN A 136 -10.25 2.36 10.11
N SER A 137 -9.71 1.13 10.04
CA SER A 137 -8.80 0.68 8.99
C SER A 137 -9.38 -0.50 8.23
N PHE A 138 -8.86 -0.73 7.01
CA PHE A 138 -9.45 -1.66 6.04
C PHE A 138 -8.37 -2.47 5.33
N HIS A 139 -8.68 -3.72 4.96
CA HIS A 139 -7.79 -4.56 4.15
C HIS A 139 -7.69 -4.06 2.71
N LYS A 140 -8.75 -3.46 2.19
CA LYS A 140 -8.80 -2.88 0.86
C LYS A 140 -9.69 -1.65 0.79
N VAL A 141 -9.48 -0.85 -0.24
CA VAL A 141 -10.25 0.35 -0.55
C VAL A 141 -10.59 0.38 -2.03
N ARG A 142 -11.75 0.91 -2.37
CA ARG A 142 -12.28 0.99 -3.72
C ARG A 142 -12.65 2.41 -4.10
N ALA A 143 -12.27 2.82 -5.31
CA ALA A 143 -12.85 3.97 -5.98
C ALA A 143 -13.71 3.48 -7.15
N ARG A 144 -15.01 3.75 -7.09
CA ARG A 144 -15.95 3.32 -8.14
C ARG A 144 -15.98 4.30 -9.29
N ASN A 145 -16.14 3.74 -10.50
CA ASN A 145 -16.27 4.50 -11.74
C ASN A 145 -15.16 5.57 -11.90
N VAL A 146 -13.93 5.20 -11.64
CA VAL A 146 -12.76 6.06 -11.96
C VAL A 146 -12.81 6.45 -13.43
N TYR A 147 -13.16 5.49 -14.28
CA TYR A 147 -13.62 5.70 -15.64
C TYR A 147 -15.01 5.05 -15.81
N PRO A 148 -15.80 5.40 -16.82
CA PRO A 148 -17.11 4.79 -17.06
C PRO A 148 -17.06 3.27 -17.05
N GLY A 149 -17.66 2.65 -16.04
CA GLY A 149 -17.70 1.20 -15.85
C GLY A 149 -16.38 0.57 -15.38
N ILE A 150 -15.41 1.36 -14.90
CA ILE A 150 -14.11 0.89 -14.41
C ILE A 150 -13.88 1.37 -12.98
N ASP A 151 -13.73 0.44 -12.06
CA ASP A 151 -13.37 0.66 -10.67
C ASP A 151 -11.87 0.46 -10.47
N LEU A 152 -11.30 1.16 -9.49
CA LEU A 152 -9.95 0.94 -9.00
C LEU A 152 -10.03 0.39 -7.58
N VAL A 153 -9.43 -0.77 -7.35
CA VAL A 153 -9.36 -1.42 -6.04
C VAL A 153 -7.91 -1.46 -5.61
N VAL A 154 -7.61 -0.98 -4.42
CA VAL A 154 -6.26 -1.04 -3.83
C VAL A 154 -6.34 -1.88 -2.56
N TYR A 155 -5.42 -2.84 -2.40
CA TYR A 155 -5.43 -3.77 -1.28
C TYR A 155 -4.03 -4.12 -0.79
N GLU A 156 -3.97 -4.63 0.43
CA GLU A 156 -2.73 -5.08 1.04
C GLU A 156 -2.19 -6.32 0.33
N ALA A 157 -0.87 -6.38 0.19
CA ALA A 157 -0.17 -7.55 -0.30
C ALA A 157 1.08 -7.79 0.54
N ALA A 158 1.62 -9.00 0.52
CA ALA A 158 2.83 -9.34 1.25
C ALA A 158 3.98 -8.41 0.81
N GLY A 159 4.46 -7.58 1.75
CA GLY A 159 5.54 -6.62 1.51
C GLY A 159 5.13 -5.31 0.83
N GLY A 160 3.83 -5.09 0.55
CA GLY A 160 3.42 -3.88 -0.17
C GLY A 160 1.92 -3.71 -0.31
N PHE A 161 1.53 -3.10 -1.39
CA PHE A 161 0.15 -3.01 -1.83
C PHE A 161 0.03 -3.42 -3.29
N LYS A 162 -1.18 -3.81 -3.69
CA LYS A 162 -1.57 -4.04 -5.08
C LYS A 162 -2.76 -3.17 -5.43
N PHE A 163 -2.98 -2.99 -6.70
CA PHE A 163 -4.22 -2.42 -7.19
C PHE A 163 -4.71 -3.17 -8.42
N ASP A 164 -6.02 -3.26 -8.55
CA ASP A 164 -6.69 -3.90 -9.67
C ASP A 164 -7.62 -2.89 -10.36
N TRP A 165 -7.67 -2.98 -11.69
CA TRP A 165 -8.73 -2.36 -12.46
C TRP A 165 -9.84 -3.38 -12.69
N GLU A 166 -11.00 -3.14 -12.12
CA GLU A 166 -12.19 -3.97 -12.32
C GLU A 166 -13.10 -3.33 -13.36
N LEU A 167 -13.23 -3.98 -14.51
CA LEU A 167 -14.00 -3.51 -15.64
C LEU A 167 -15.35 -4.23 -15.70
N ALA A 168 -16.45 -3.50 -15.71
CA ALA A 168 -17.75 -4.03 -15.99
C ALA A 168 -17.87 -4.48 -17.46
N ALA A 169 -18.83 -5.34 -17.75
CA ALA A 169 -19.15 -5.72 -19.14
C ALA A 169 -19.40 -4.47 -20.00
N GLY A 170 -18.75 -4.38 -21.13
CA GLY A 170 -18.85 -3.26 -22.06
C GLY A 170 -17.95 -2.06 -21.74
N ALA A 171 -17.26 -2.05 -20.61
CA ALA A 171 -16.29 -0.98 -20.31
C ALA A 171 -15.10 -1.03 -21.26
N ASP A 172 -14.53 0.12 -21.55
CA ASP A 172 -13.41 0.27 -22.48
C ASP A 172 -12.08 0.40 -21.74
N PRO A 173 -11.21 -0.62 -21.75
CA PRO A 173 -9.92 -0.57 -21.05
C PRO A 173 -8.95 0.50 -21.61
N ASP A 174 -9.14 0.95 -22.84
CA ASP A 174 -8.29 1.99 -23.44
C ASP A 174 -8.49 3.37 -22.77
N GLN A 175 -9.49 3.54 -21.92
CA GLN A 175 -9.67 4.73 -21.10
C GLN A 175 -8.62 4.82 -19.98
N ILE A 176 -8.07 3.69 -19.52
CA ILE A 176 -7.07 3.67 -18.45
C ILE A 176 -5.79 4.33 -18.96
N SER A 177 -5.45 5.48 -18.38
CA SER A 177 -4.33 6.30 -18.80
C SER A 177 -3.67 6.93 -17.58
N ILE A 178 -2.45 6.48 -17.24
CA ILE A 178 -1.72 6.82 -16.03
C ILE A 178 -0.56 7.74 -16.38
N ALA A 179 -0.48 8.89 -15.71
CA ALA A 179 0.67 9.78 -15.73
C ALA A 179 1.45 9.63 -14.43
N TYR A 180 2.78 9.57 -14.53
CA TYR A 180 3.66 9.61 -13.37
C TYR A 180 4.25 11.01 -13.21
N HIS A 181 4.18 11.56 -11.99
CA HIS A 181 4.79 12.84 -11.64
C HIS A 181 5.72 12.65 -10.44
N GLY A 182 6.87 13.34 -10.46
CA GLY A 182 7.84 13.28 -9.38
C GLY A 182 8.89 12.18 -9.50
N LEU A 183 8.78 11.26 -10.46
CA LEU A 183 9.84 10.30 -10.79
C LEU A 183 10.99 10.99 -11.55
N GLU A 184 12.20 10.46 -11.40
CA GLU A 184 13.35 10.83 -12.25
C GLU A 184 13.13 10.36 -13.71
N GLY A 185 12.29 9.34 -13.91
CA GLY A 185 11.86 8.82 -15.18
C GLY A 185 11.10 7.52 -15.03
N TRP A 186 10.49 7.05 -16.11
CA TRP A 186 9.89 5.72 -16.17
C TRP A 186 9.97 5.17 -17.61
N GLN A 187 9.95 3.86 -17.74
CA GLN A 187 9.98 3.19 -19.03
C GLN A 187 9.41 1.78 -18.97
N VAL A 188 8.81 1.33 -20.06
CA VAL A 188 8.45 -0.07 -20.25
C VAL A 188 9.65 -0.79 -20.86
N LYS A 189 10.24 -1.75 -20.15
CA LYS A 189 11.42 -2.50 -20.56
C LYS A 189 11.08 -3.98 -20.71
N GLY A 190 10.83 -4.40 -21.93
CA GLY A 190 10.41 -5.78 -22.21
C GLY A 190 9.02 -6.08 -21.62
N LYS A 191 8.98 -6.77 -20.50
CA LYS A 191 7.75 -7.12 -19.79
C LYS A 191 7.54 -6.33 -18.50
N GLU A 192 8.49 -5.52 -18.13
CA GLU A 192 8.55 -4.80 -16.87
C GLU A 192 8.25 -3.32 -17.05
N LEU A 193 7.66 -2.71 -16.05
CA LEU A 193 7.61 -1.26 -15.90
C LEU A 193 8.67 -0.86 -14.87
N VAL A 194 9.59 -0.01 -15.26
CA VAL A 194 10.66 0.49 -14.41
C VAL A 194 10.36 1.95 -14.07
N LEU A 195 10.16 2.22 -12.78
CA LEU A 195 9.93 3.54 -12.21
C LEU A 195 11.22 3.99 -11.53
N GLN A 196 11.86 5.03 -12.05
CA GLN A 196 13.12 5.52 -11.52
C GLN A 196 12.88 6.52 -10.40
N THR A 197 13.15 6.12 -9.17
CA THR A 197 13.14 7.02 -8.02
C THR A 197 14.54 7.57 -7.76
N ARG A 198 14.64 8.59 -6.91
CA ARG A 198 15.93 9.13 -6.44
C ARG A 198 16.78 8.09 -5.71
N PHE A 199 16.15 7.10 -5.10
CA PHE A 199 16.80 6.05 -4.28
C PHE A 199 16.97 4.72 -5.01
N GLY A 200 16.72 4.69 -6.31
CA GLY A 200 16.84 3.51 -7.15
C GLY A 200 15.55 3.17 -7.90
N PRO A 201 15.60 2.18 -8.78
CA PRO A 201 14.44 1.77 -9.55
C PRO A 201 13.47 0.94 -8.71
N LEU A 202 12.18 1.18 -8.93
CA LEU A 202 11.10 0.27 -8.58
C LEU A 202 10.72 -0.46 -9.86
N VAL A 203 10.57 -1.78 -9.79
CA VAL A 203 10.29 -2.61 -10.95
C VAL A 203 8.97 -3.34 -10.72
N GLU A 204 8.03 -3.10 -11.63
CA GLU A 204 6.77 -3.83 -11.68
C GLU A 204 6.85 -4.88 -12.78
N GLU A 205 6.42 -6.09 -12.48
CA GLU A 205 6.35 -7.18 -13.45
C GLU A 205 5.21 -6.95 -14.45
N MET A 206 5.19 -7.78 -15.49
CA MET A 206 4.15 -7.72 -16.52
C MET A 206 2.76 -7.94 -15.92
N PRO A 207 1.80 -7.06 -16.21
CA PRO A 207 0.43 -7.25 -15.78
C PRO A 207 -0.19 -8.49 -16.43
N TYR A 208 -1.18 -9.04 -15.78
CA TYR A 208 -2.08 -10.01 -16.41
C TYR A 208 -3.55 -9.54 -16.26
N ALA A 209 -4.42 -10.12 -17.04
CA ALA A 209 -5.84 -9.85 -16.88
C ALA A 209 -6.60 -11.18 -16.72
N LEU A 210 -7.67 -11.13 -15.96
CA LEU A 210 -8.53 -12.27 -15.68
C LEU A 210 -9.95 -12.00 -16.17
N GLN A 211 -10.50 -12.95 -16.91
CA GLN A 211 -11.90 -12.96 -17.27
C GLN A 211 -12.50 -14.29 -16.82
N LYS A 212 -13.28 -14.25 -15.74
CA LYS A 212 -13.70 -15.46 -15.01
C LYS A 212 -12.44 -16.28 -14.58
N GLU A 213 -12.31 -17.51 -15.11
CA GLU A 213 -11.18 -18.41 -14.84
C GLU A 213 -10.12 -18.39 -15.96
N HIS A 214 -10.25 -17.50 -16.95
CA HIS A 214 -9.34 -17.44 -18.08
C HIS A 214 -8.37 -16.27 -17.97
N THR A 215 -7.08 -16.55 -18.10
CA THR A 215 -6.06 -15.51 -18.20
C THR A 215 -6.11 -14.86 -19.57
N VAL A 216 -6.22 -13.55 -19.61
CA VAL A 216 -6.10 -12.72 -20.80
C VAL A 216 -4.71 -12.09 -20.79
N ARG A 217 -4.02 -12.16 -21.93
CA ARG A 217 -2.73 -11.49 -22.06
C ARG A 217 -2.90 -9.99 -21.82
N ALA A 218 -2.10 -9.43 -20.91
CA ALA A 218 -1.98 -7.99 -20.73
C ALA A 218 -0.51 -7.58 -20.87
N ARG A 219 -0.25 -6.36 -21.31
CA ARG A 219 1.06 -5.74 -21.41
C ARG A 219 0.94 -4.26 -21.11
N TYR A 220 1.96 -3.68 -20.54
CA TYR A 220 2.09 -2.23 -20.48
C TYR A 220 2.20 -1.64 -21.89
N LYS A 221 1.52 -0.52 -22.09
CA LYS A 221 1.52 0.25 -23.34
C LYS A 221 1.78 1.71 -23.02
N GLU A 222 2.87 2.25 -23.54
CA GLU A 222 3.12 3.67 -23.50
C GLU A 222 2.48 4.36 -24.71
N THR A 223 1.77 5.44 -24.48
CA THR A 223 1.20 6.27 -25.53
C THR A 223 1.28 7.75 -25.13
N ASN A 224 2.07 8.53 -25.84
CA ASN A 224 2.24 9.98 -25.60
C ASN A 224 2.63 10.32 -24.15
N GLY A 225 3.49 9.53 -23.53
CA GLY A 225 3.95 9.73 -22.15
C GLY A 225 2.97 9.26 -21.08
N TYR A 226 1.92 8.52 -21.44
CA TYR A 226 0.97 7.90 -20.53
C TYR A 226 1.10 6.38 -20.58
N LEU A 227 0.97 5.76 -19.43
CA LEU A 227 0.92 4.31 -19.30
C LEU A 227 -0.54 3.84 -19.39
N GLY A 228 -0.77 2.81 -20.18
CA GLY A 228 -2.03 2.06 -20.30
C GLY A 228 -1.73 0.59 -20.52
N TYR A 229 -2.71 -0.14 -21.04
CA TYR A 229 -2.62 -1.59 -21.23
C TYR A 229 -2.94 -2.01 -22.66
N ASP A 230 -2.16 -2.94 -23.22
CA ASP A 230 -2.48 -3.68 -24.43
C ASP A 230 -3.01 -5.06 -24.03
N LEU A 231 -4.29 -5.30 -24.30
CA LEU A 231 -4.95 -6.54 -23.93
C LEU A 231 -5.08 -7.48 -25.12
N GLY A 232 -4.95 -8.78 -24.85
CA GLY A 232 -5.27 -9.83 -25.80
C GLY A 232 -6.78 -9.90 -26.11
N ARG A 233 -7.19 -10.96 -26.78
CA ARG A 233 -8.61 -11.18 -27.05
C ARG A 233 -9.35 -11.52 -25.75
N PHE A 234 -10.45 -10.82 -25.49
CA PHE A 234 -11.37 -11.07 -24.39
C PHE A 234 -12.81 -10.79 -24.84
N ARG A 235 -13.78 -11.22 -24.07
CA ARG A 235 -15.21 -10.98 -24.35
C ARG A 235 -15.62 -9.64 -23.77
N ARG A 236 -16.03 -8.71 -24.60
CA ARG A 236 -16.47 -7.37 -24.15
C ARG A 236 -17.80 -7.37 -23.38
N ASP A 237 -18.60 -8.42 -23.54
CA ASP A 237 -19.88 -8.61 -22.86
C ASP A 237 -19.77 -9.26 -21.46
N GLU A 238 -18.54 -9.47 -20.98
CA GLU A 238 -18.24 -10.03 -19.67
C GLU A 238 -17.28 -9.11 -18.88
N PRO A 239 -17.34 -9.12 -17.54
CA PRO A 239 -16.39 -8.39 -16.72
C PRO A 239 -14.94 -8.86 -16.94
N LEU A 240 -13.99 -7.96 -16.70
CA LEU A 240 -12.56 -8.20 -16.80
C LEU A 240 -11.84 -7.54 -15.62
N THR A 241 -10.85 -8.22 -15.03
CA THR A 241 -9.94 -7.62 -14.05
C THR A 241 -8.55 -7.53 -14.66
N ILE A 242 -7.91 -6.37 -14.57
CA ILE A 242 -6.50 -6.18 -14.91
C ILE A 242 -5.75 -6.04 -13.60
N ASP A 243 -4.81 -6.96 -13.34
CA ASP A 243 -3.97 -7.01 -12.14
C ASP A 243 -2.52 -6.62 -12.53
N PRO A 244 -2.11 -5.38 -12.33
CA PRO A 244 -0.71 -5.00 -12.38
C PRO A 244 -0.04 -5.44 -11.07
N ILE A 245 1.07 -6.17 -11.19
CA ILE A 245 1.73 -6.80 -10.05
C ILE A 245 2.65 -5.82 -9.31
N TYR A 246 2.59 -5.80 -7.95
CA TYR A 246 3.50 -5.21 -6.94
C TYR A 246 4.24 -3.91 -7.24
N ILE A 247 3.98 -2.90 -6.40
CA ILE A 247 4.76 -1.65 -6.44
C ILE A 247 5.93 -1.65 -5.44
N PHE A 248 5.99 -2.52 -4.44
CA PHE A 248 7.13 -2.59 -3.50
C PHE A 248 7.37 -4.03 -3.03
N SER A 249 8.58 -4.51 -3.18
CA SER A 249 9.13 -5.66 -2.48
C SER A 249 10.45 -5.28 -1.83
#